data_764c324435cf889bdc82a6efc82110eb
#
_entry.id   764c324435cf889bdc82a6efc82110eb
#
_cell.length_a   1.000
_cell.length_b   1.000
_cell.length_c   1.000
_cell.angle_alpha   90.00
_cell.angle_beta   90.00
_cell.angle_gamma   90.00
#
_symmetry.space_group_name_H-M   'P 1'
#
loop_
_entity.id
_entity.type
_entity.pdbx_description
1 polymer ?
#
loop_
_entity_poly.entity_id
_entity_poly.type
_entity_poly.pdbx_seq_one_letter_code
_entity_poly.pdbx_strand_id
1 'polypeptide(L)'
;MEPKMKTETKTPSRVLAFLIRTLATLITILLCLPILLLPLTTSVPAWAWISLALLMVGSIILQFRLKPAGRGIGLGLAGGLLVVLLAVVASQVFAATPPITDVEGKPIPGSIATLEKIELNGSEQWITIRGRDVNKPILLNLGMGGPGGGGFATRTLFEPLEEHFVVVSWDEPGTGKSYDSVPISSLTPERFIDDAHALTLYLRERFQQEKVYVYGVSWTSILGVWLVQEYPELYYAYIGNGQMVNTTQNDVMGYELALEYLEGKGDTERLETLRQNGPPPYLGEGLIKPYVDHFNVLNEMMDTLPYTVSVPIVPFLAPEYGYVDKINHTRGLVESFEAVYPQLEDLDFKTQATTLDVPVYIFVGRDDVNAMSSLVEEYFEILEAPHKHLIWLEGGHGLDGSTLSQFVDVMVNQVLLVSQAAK
;
A
#
# COMPACT_ATOMS: atom_id res chain seq x y z
N MET A 1 48.90 -46.44 32.48
CA MET A 1 49.03 -44.97 32.44
C MET A 1 49.05 -44.57 30.98
N GLU A 2 47.88 -44.23 30.42
CA GLU A 2 47.79 -43.75 29.03
C GLU A 2 48.11 -42.27 28.97
N PRO A 3 48.88 -41.82 27.96
CA PRO A 3 49.18 -40.39 27.82
C PRO A 3 47.96 -39.65 27.29
N LYS A 4 47.44 -38.69 28.04
CA LYS A 4 46.43 -37.74 27.55
C LYS A 4 47.00 -36.96 26.35
N MET A 5 46.45 -37.24 25.14
CA MET A 5 46.68 -36.44 23.93
C MET A 5 46.14 -35.01 24.18
N LYS A 6 47.06 -34.04 24.33
CA LYS A 6 46.72 -32.61 24.29
C LYS A 6 46.39 -32.27 22.82
N THR A 7 45.17 -32.02 22.54
CA THR A 7 44.73 -31.39 21.28
C THR A 7 45.29 -29.97 21.22
N GLU A 8 46.37 -29.77 20.48
CA GLU A 8 46.88 -28.43 20.12
C GLU A 8 45.87 -27.75 19.19
N THR A 9 45.11 -26.83 19.72
CA THR A 9 44.30 -25.90 18.92
C THR A 9 45.27 -24.93 18.19
N LYS A 10 45.51 -25.16 16.91
CA LYS A 10 46.34 -24.27 16.07
C LYS A 10 45.74 -22.88 16.07
N THR A 11 46.44 -21.90 16.65
CA THR A 11 46.09 -20.48 16.60
C THR A 11 46.09 -20.02 15.14
N PRO A 12 45.01 -19.42 14.58
CA PRO A 12 45.00 -18.97 13.20
C PRO A 12 46.08 -17.92 12.95
N SER A 13 46.66 -17.93 11.73
CA SER A 13 47.66 -16.93 11.35
C SER A 13 47.11 -15.52 11.51
N ARG A 14 47.97 -14.51 11.80
CA ARG A 14 47.55 -13.11 11.96
C ARG A 14 46.78 -12.61 10.73
N VAL A 15 47.15 -13.04 9.54
CA VAL A 15 46.44 -12.69 8.30
C VAL A 15 45.05 -13.30 8.25
N LEU A 16 44.89 -14.57 8.60
CA LEU A 16 43.60 -15.23 8.64
C LEU A 16 42.67 -14.58 9.68
N ALA A 17 43.16 -14.24 10.85
CA ALA A 17 42.39 -13.54 11.88
C ALA A 17 41.96 -12.14 11.42
N PHE A 18 42.79 -11.43 10.67
CA PHE A 18 42.42 -10.14 10.07
C PHE A 18 41.33 -10.30 9.03
N LEU A 19 41.47 -11.25 8.09
CA LEU A 19 40.46 -11.52 7.05
C LEU A 19 39.10 -11.89 7.64
N ILE A 20 39.06 -12.74 8.67
CA ILE A 20 37.81 -13.12 9.35
C ILE A 20 37.16 -11.89 10.02
N ARG A 21 37.95 -11.02 10.68
CA ARG A 21 37.43 -9.80 11.26
C ARG A 21 36.88 -8.85 10.23
N THR A 22 37.56 -8.65 9.10
CA THR A 22 37.09 -7.79 8.01
C THR A 22 35.78 -8.33 7.45
N LEU A 23 35.67 -9.63 7.21
CA LEU A 23 34.43 -10.25 6.74
C LEU A 23 33.30 -10.09 7.76
N ALA A 24 33.57 -10.33 9.05
CA ALA A 24 32.57 -10.13 10.10
C ALA A 24 32.12 -8.66 10.20
N THR A 25 33.03 -7.71 10.00
CA THR A 25 32.69 -6.28 9.98
C THR A 25 31.81 -5.94 8.77
N LEU A 26 32.13 -6.46 7.58
CA LEU A 26 31.31 -6.28 6.38
C LEU A 26 29.91 -6.86 6.58
N ILE A 27 29.82 -8.05 7.18
CA ILE A 27 28.53 -8.66 7.54
C ILE A 27 27.75 -7.77 8.53
N THR A 28 28.44 -7.24 9.57
CA THR A 28 27.79 -6.35 10.55
C THR A 28 27.27 -5.07 9.87
N ILE A 29 28.05 -4.46 8.99
CA ILE A 29 27.63 -3.26 8.23
C ILE A 29 26.43 -3.58 7.35
N LEU A 30 26.44 -4.70 6.65
CA LEU A 30 25.34 -5.11 5.78
C LEU A 30 24.05 -5.36 6.59
N LEU A 31 24.17 -6.08 7.71
CA LEU A 31 23.04 -6.33 8.62
C LEU A 31 22.47 -5.04 9.21
N CYS A 32 23.28 -3.99 9.38
CA CYS A 32 22.84 -2.71 9.94
C CYS A 32 22.32 -1.71 8.90
N LEU A 33 22.22 -2.10 7.61
CA LEU A 33 21.65 -1.26 6.56
C LEU A 33 20.27 -0.68 6.95
N PRO A 34 19.35 -1.43 7.59
CA PRO A 34 18.09 -0.90 8.07
C PRO A 34 18.25 0.34 8.97
N ILE A 35 19.31 0.44 9.80
CA ILE A 35 19.52 1.61 10.68
C ILE A 35 19.79 2.87 9.86
N LEU A 36 20.50 2.76 8.75
CA LEU A 36 20.82 3.87 7.85
C LEU A 36 19.56 4.35 7.10
N LEU A 37 18.59 3.47 6.92
CA LEU A 37 17.32 3.76 6.23
C LEU A 37 16.25 4.34 7.16
N LEU A 38 16.38 4.18 8.50
CA LEU A 38 15.40 4.69 9.46
C LEU A 38 15.00 6.15 9.21
N PRO A 39 15.94 7.11 9.08
CA PRO A 39 15.59 8.53 8.93
C PRO A 39 14.93 8.86 7.58
N LEU A 40 15.05 7.99 6.59
CA LEU A 40 14.53 8.19 5.24
C LEU A 40 13.15 7.57 5.04
N THR A 41 12.85 6.53 5.79
CA THR A 41 11.71 5.64 5.51
C THR A 41 10.75 5.48 6.69
N THR A 42 11.04 6.11 7.84
CA THR A 42 10.24 5.94 9.07
C THR A 42 10.13 7.26 9.83
N SER A 43 9.24 7.31 10.80
CA SER A 43 9.10 8.45 11.74
C SER A 43 10.01 8.34 12.97
N VAL A 44 11.03 7.49 12.96
CA VAL A 44 11.97 7.34 14.09
C VAL A 44 12.72 8.65 14.35
N PRO A 45 12.63 9.24 15.56
CA PRO A 45 13.23 10.54 15.84
C PRO A 45 14.77 10.47 15.81
N ALA A 46 15.39 11.62 15.48
CA ALA A 46 16.84 11.71 15.28
C ALA A 46 17.65 11.17 16.46
N TRP A 47 17.25 11.46 17.70
CA TRP A 47 17.96 10.96 18.88
C TRP A 47 17.98 9.42 18.97
N ALA A 48 16.92 8.75 18.53
CA ALA A 48 16.83 7.29 18.60
C ALA A 48 17.70 6.62 17.52
N TRP A 49 17.58 7.04 16.25
CA TRP A 49 18.40 6.43 15.20
C TRP A 49 19.88 6.76 15.34
N ILE A 50 20.27 7.97 15.85
CA ILE A 50 21.67 8.29 16.16
C ILE A 50 22.20 7.37 17.28
N SER A 51 21.40 7.12 18.32
CA SER A 51 21.79 6.20 19.38
C SER A 51 22.02 4.78 18.85
N LEU A 52 21.16 4.28 17.98
CA LEU A 52 21.33 2.98 17.31
C LEU A 52 22.59 2.94 16.44
N ALA A 53 22.84 4.00 15.67
CA ALA A 53 24.07 4.11 14.86
C ALA A 53 25.33 4.10 15.72
N LEU A 54 25.35 4.77 16.86
CA LEU A 54 26.47 4.74 17.82
C LEU A 54 26.68 3.35 18.45
N LEU A 55 25.60 2.65 18.80
CA LEU A 55 25.66 1.26 19.27
C LEU A 55 26.22 0.31 18.21
N MET A 56 25.85 0.53 16.95
CA MET A 56 26.42 -0.19 15.82
C MET A 56 27.93 0.01 15.70
N VAL A 57 28.41 1.26 15.73
CA VAL A 57 29.82 1.58 15.74
C VAL A 57 30.53 0.89 16.92
N GLY A 58 29.91 0.91 18.10
CA GLY A 58 30.40 0.19 19.27
C GLY A 58 30.55 -1.32 19.04
N SER A 59 29.58 -1.94 18.40
CA SER A 59 29.59 -3.37 18.02
C SER A 59 30.75 -3.70 17.07
N ILE A 60 31.02 -2.83 16.10
CA ILE A 60 32.18 -2.98 15.20
C ILE A 60 33.50 -2.82 15.97
N ILE A 61 33.61 -1.82 16.84
CA ILE A 61 34.82 -1.61 17.66
C ILE A 61 35.12 -2.83 18.53
N LEU A 62 34.11 -3.51 19.09
CA LEU A 62 34.27 -4.73 19.89
C LEU A 62 34.96 -5.84 19.10
N GLN A 63 34.71 -5.97 17.80
CA GLN A 63 35.34 -6.99 16.93
C GLN A 63 36.87 -6.84 16.87
N PHE A 64 37.35 -5.59 17.01
CA PHE A 64 38.81 -5.31 16.93
C PHE A 64 39.48 -5.20 18.28
N ARG A 65 38.78 -4.72 19.30
CA ARG A 65 39.38 -4.44 20.63
C ARG A 65 39.46 -5.66 21.54
N LEU A 66 38.50 -6.59 21.45
CA LEU A 66 38.44 -7.73 22.35
C LEU A 66 39.38 -8.89 21.88
N LYS A 67 39.96 -9.55 22.90
CA LYS A 67 40.79 -10.75 22.70
C LYS A 67 40.22 -11.92 23.54
N PRO A 68 40.27 -13.17 23.09
CA PRO A 68 40.75 -13.61 21.77
C PRO A 68 39.85 -13.12 20.62
N ALA A 69 40.34 -13.13 19.39
CA ALA A 69 39.65 -12.63 18.20
C ALA A 69 38.23 -13.19 18.06
N GLY A 70 38.02 -14.49 18.25
CA GLY A 70 36.72 -15.14 18.17
C GLY A 70 35.67 -14.55 19.17
N ARG A 71 36.09 -14.17 20.38
CA ARG A 71 35.21 -13.53 21.36
C ARG A 71 34.79 -12.12 20.89
N GLY A 72 35.75 -11.35 20.34
CA GLY A 72 35.45 -10.00 19.82
C GLY A 72 34.50 -10.06 18.65
N ILE A 73 34.72 -10.97 17.69
CA ILE A 73 33.84 -11.18 16.55
C ILE A 73 32.44 -11.63 17.01
N GLY A 74 32.34 -12.63 17.89
CA GLY A 74 31.06 -13.14 18.39
C GLY A 74 30.24 -12.06 19.11
N LEU A 75 30.86 -11.29 20.01
CA LEU A 75 30.17 -10.20 20.70
C LEU A 75 29.81 -9.03 19.79
N GLY A 76 30.65 -8.71 18.81
CA GLY A 76 30.34 -7.67 17.84
C GLY A 76 29.18 -8.04 16.90
N LEU A 77 29.14 -9.28 16.41
CA LEU A 77 28.01 -9.77 15.60
C LEU A 77 26.71 -9.84 16.42
N ALA A 78 26.78 -10.37 17.65
CA ALA A 78 25.62 -10.40 18.55
C ALA A 78 25.11 -9.00 18.91
N GLY A 79 26.03 -8.06 19.15
CA GLY A 79 25.71 -6.65 19.35
C GLY A 79 25.07 -6.02 18.11
N GLY A 80 25.63 -6.26 16.94
CA GLY A 80 25.04 -5.80 15.66
C GLY A 80 23.62 -6.32 15.45
N LEU A 81 23.40 -7.63 15.66
CA LEU A 81 22.08 -8.24 15.57
C LEU A 81 21.08 -7.61 16.56
N LEU A 82 21.50 -7.40 17.81
CA LEU A 82 20.65 -6.73 18.80
C LEU A 82 20.28 -5.32 18.36
N VAL A 83 21.22 -4.57 17.80
CA VAL A 83 20.94 -3.20 17.32
C VAL A 83 19.96 -3.20 16.15
N VAL A 84 20.05 -4.19 15.23
CA VAL A 84 19.05 -4.36 14.17
C VAL A 84 17.67 -4.66 14.72
N LEU A 85 17.55 -5.56 15.70
CA LEU A 85 16.28 -5.88 16.35
C LEU A 85 15.70 -4.63 17.04
N LEU A 86 16.54 -3.84 17.73
CA LEU A 86 16.11 -2.58 18.31
C LEU A 86 15.68 -1.56 17.26
N ALA A 87 16.31 -1.53 16.08
CA ALA A 87 15.91 -0.67 14.97
C ALA A 87 14.53 -1.07 14.43
N VAL A 88 14.27 -2.37 14.28
CA VAL A 88 12.93 -2.87 13.88
C VAL A 88 11.89 -2.47 14.93
N VAL A 89 12.14 -2.70 16.22
CA VAL A 89 11.22 -2.30 17.28
C VAL A 89 10.99 -0.78 17.27
N ALA A 90 12.06 0.01 17.15
CA ALA A 90 11.94 1.46 17.07
C ALA A 90 11.09 1.90 15.89
N SER A 91 11.27 1.29 14.71
CA SER A 91 10.44 1.59 13.53
C SER A 91 8.95 1.36 13.77
N GLN A 92 8.58 0.32 14.53
CA GLN A 92 7.19 0.03 14.88
C GLN A 92 6.64 1.01 15.95
N VAL A 93 7.41 1.26 16.99
CA VAL A 93 6.98 2.10 18.13
C VAL A 93 6.82 3.57 17.72
N PHE A 94 7.69 4.07 16.85
CA PHE A 94 7.68 5.46 16.40
C PHE A 94 6.93 5.65 15.06
N ALA A 95 6.29 4.62 14.53
CA ALA A 95 5.48 4.76 13.34
C ALA A 95 4.35 5.78 13.59
N ALA A 96 4.29 6.81 12.74
CA ALA A 96 3.35 7.91 12.90
C ALA A 96 3.16 8.63 11.56
N THR A 97 1.98 9.21 11.37
CA THR A 97 1.78 10.14 10.24
C THR A 97 2.38 11.51 10.57
N PRO A 98 3.05 12.17 9.62
CA PRO A 98 3.64 13.49 9.85
C PRO A 98 2.58 14.52 10.28
N PRO A 99 2.89 15.43 11.22
CA PRO A 99 1.97 16.48 11.62
C PRO A 99 1.70 17.46 10.46
N ILE A 100 0.52 18.05 10.44
CA ILE A 100 0.18 19.14 9.52
C ILE A 100 0.65 20.44 10.17
N THR A 101 1.62 21.11 9.53
CA THR A 101 2.26 22.31 10.10
C THR A 101 2.09 23.53 9.20
N ASP A 102 2.24 24.70 9.80
CA ASP A 102 2.38 25.97 9.09
C ASP A 102 3.79 26.12 8.48
N VAL A 103 4.04 27.26 7.85
CA VAL A 103 5.34 27.59 7.24
C VAL A 103 6.49 27.72 8.26
N GLU A 104 6.18 27.86 9.55
CA GLU A 104 7.15 27.92 10.63
C GLU A 104 7.42 26.53 11.26
N GLY A 105 6.76 25.49 10.77
CA GLY A 105 6.84 24.11 11.28
C GLY A 105 6.03 23.85 12.55
N LYS A 106 5.10 24.76 12.94
CA LYS A 106 4.21 24.59 14.09
C LYS A 106 2.92 23.88 13.67
N PRO A 107 2.38 22.96 14.48
CA PRO A 107 1.08 22.36 14.21
C PRO A 107 -0.02 23.42 14.01
N ILE A 108 -0.83 23.26 12.98
CA ILE A 108 -1.94 24.18 12.67
C ILE A 108 -3.04 23.94 13.72
N PRO A 109 -3.53 24.97 14.42
CA PRO A 109 -4.64 24.83 15.35
C PRO A 109 -5.91 24.33 14.67
N GLY A 110 -6.56 23.31 15.24
CA GLY A 110 -7.74 22.68 14.65
C GLY A 110 -7.45 21.63 13.58
N SER A 111 -6.18 21.42 13.20
CA SER A 111 -5.80 20.32 12.33
C SER A 111 -5.81 18.98 13.07
N ILE A 112 -5.95 17.91 12.30
CA ILE A 112 -5.81 16.53 12.75
C ILE A 112 -4.81 15.80 11.87
N ALA A 113 -3.87 15.06 12.48
CA ALA A 113 -2.94 14.15 11.81
C ALA A 113 -2.64 13.00 12.77
N THR A 114 -3.41 11.92 12.66
CA THR A 114 -3.34 10.78 13.57
C THR A 114 -3.21 9.46 12.81
N LEU A 115 -2.53 8.51 13.42
CA LEU A 115 -2.44 7.12 13.02
C LEU A 115 -3.06 6.31 14.15
N GLU A 116 -4.18 5.65 13.90
CA GLU A 116 -5.01 5.07 14.95
C GLU A 116 -5.36 3.63 14.65
N LYS A 117 -5.43 2.82 15.71
CA LYS A 117 -5.98 1.48 15.70
C LYS A 117 -7.42 1.55 16.19
N ILE A 118 -8.34 1.01 15.43
CA ILE A 118 -9.77 0.99 15.73
C ILE A 118 -10.30 -0.44 15.63
N GLU A 119 -11.40 -0.73 16.32
CA GLU A 119 -12.09 -2.02 16.23
C GLU A 119 -13.22 -1.93 15.21
N LEU A 120 -13.18 -2.83 14.21
CA LEU A 120 -14.23 -2.98 13.20
C LEU A 120 -14.64 -4.46 13.17
N ASN A 121 -15.92 -4.75 13.43
CA ASN A 121 -16.49 -6.09 13.38
C ASN A 121 -15.65 -7.17 14.08
N GLY A 122 -15.14 -6.84 15.29
CA GLY A 122 -14.35 -7.76 16.12
C GLY A 122 -12.90 -7.94 15.68
N SER A 123 -12.36 -7.07 14.83
CA SER A 123 -10.94 -7.04 14.46
C SER A 123 -10.33 -5.65 14.62
N GLU A 124 -9.06 -5.60 15.06
CA GLU A 124 -8.32 -4.34 15.20
C GLU A 124 -7.68 -3.97 13.86
N GLN A 125 -8.08 -2.81 13.31
CA GLN A 125 -7.59 -2.31 12.03
C GLN A 125 -7.02 -0.90 12.18
N TRP A 126 -6.22 -0.45 11.22
CA TRP A 126 -5.55 0.82 11.29
C TRP A 126 -6.06 1.81 10.25
N ILE A 127 -6.17 3.07 10.68
CA ILE A 127 -6.52 4.20 9.83
C ILE A 127 -5.57 5.37 10.06
N THR A 128 -5.37 6.20 9.04
CA THR A 128 -4.87 7.56 9.22
C THR A 128 -6.03 8.54 9.06
N ILE A 129 -6.02 9.61 9.85
CA ILE A 129 -6.98 10.71 9.77
C ILE A 129 -6.19 12.00 9.64
N ARG A 130 -6.39 12.74 8.55
CA ARG A 130 -5.62 13.93 8.25
C ARG A 130 -6.49 15.04 7.68
N GLY A 131 -6.31 16.28 8.17
CA GLY A 131 -7.02 17.45 7.67
C GLY A 131 -6.55 18.72 8.39
N ARG A 132 -6.54 19.84 7.68
CA ARG A 132 -6.17 21.15 8.26
C ARG A 132 -7.25 21.72 9.19
N ASP A 133 -8.48 21.24 9.06
CA ASP A 133 -9.62 21.61 9.90
C ASP A 133 -10.52 20.39 10.11
N VAL A 134 -10.67 19.96 11.36
CA VAL A 134 -11.49 18.78 11.75
C VAL A 134 -12.97 18.91 11.40
N ASN A 135 -13.45 20.12 11.10
CA ASN A 135 -14.85 20.38 10.75
C ASN A 135 -15.14 20.23 9.25
N LYS A 136 -14.15 19.96 8.44
CA LYS A 136 -14.33 19.72 6.99
C LYS A 136 -15.04 18.39 6.74
N PRO A 137 -15.70 18.23 5.58
CA PRO A 137 -16.31 16.96 5.20
C PRO A 137 -15.27 15.83 5.15
N ILE A 138 -15.72 14.62 5.48
CA ILE A 138 -14.86 13.44 5.46
C ILE A 138 -14.75 12.89 4.04
N LEU A 139 -13.52 12.61 3.60
CA LEU A 139 -13.21 11.81 2.42
C LEU A 139 -12.60 10.47 2.89
N LEU A 140 -13.36 9.40 2.78
CA LEU A 140 -12.90 8.05 3.05
C LEU A 140 -12.21 7.48 1.81
N ASN A 141 -10.89 7.33 1.89
CA ASN A 141 -10.07 6.62 0.93
C ASN A 141 -9.97 5.16 1.34
N LEU A 142 -10.60 4.27 0.57
CA LEU A 142 -10.68 2.84 0.84
C LEU A 142 -9.33 2.10 0.67
N GLY A 143 -8.34 2.76 0.08
CA GLY A 143 -7.04 2.15 -0.22
C GLY A 143 -6.72 2.14 -1.71
N MET A 144 -5.64 1.47 -2.09
CA MET A 144 -5.24 1.33 -3.50
C MET A 144 -4.58 -0.02 -3.78
N GLY A 145 -4.49 -0.38 -5.04
CA GLY A 145 -3.90 -1.64 -5.51
C GLY A 145 -4.93 -2.74 -5.62
N GLY A 146 -4.50 -3.99 -5.59
CA GLY A 146 -5.39 -5.15 -5.50
C GLY A 146 -5.89 -5.37 -4.07
N PRO A 147 -6.71 -6.42 -3.82
CA PRO A 147 -7.06 -6.83 -2.46
C PRO A 147 -5.82 -6.93 -1.57
N GLY A 148 -5.85 -6.27 -0.42
CA GLY A 148 -4.68 -6.13 0.44
C GLY A 148 -3.74 -4.97 0.09
N GLY A 149 -4.16 -4.04 -0.74
CA GLY A 149 -3.46 -2.76 -0.97
C GLY A 149 -3.74 -1.78 0.17
N GLY A 150 -2.69 -1.16 0.74
CA GLY A 150 -2.83 -0.26 1.89
C GLY A 150 -3.07 1.20 1.50
N GLY A 151 -3.88 1.89 2.30
CA GLY A 151 -4.22 3.30 2.08
C GLY A 151 -3.12 4.30 2.45
N PHE A 152 -2.20 3.96 3.36
CA PHE A 152 -1.24 4.93 3.91
C PHE A 152 -0.15 5.32 2.90
N ALA A 153 0.17 4.43 1.98
CA ALA A 153 1.14 4.70 0.92
C ALA A 153 0.71 5.84 -0.02
N THR A 154 -0.60 6.16 -0.07
CA THR A 154 -1.18 7.20 -0.93
C THR A 154 -1.25 8.58 -0.29
N ARG A 155 -0.80 8.75 0.95
CA ARG A 155 -0.92 10.00 1.71
C ARG A 155 -0.52 11.24 0.90
N THR A 156 0.60 11.19 0.19
CA THR A 156 1.11 12.34 -0.58
C THR A 156 0.20 12.73 -1.76
N LEU A 157 -0.58 11.80 -2.31
CA LEU A 157 -1.57 12.09 -3.36
C LEU A 157 -2.78 12.84 -2.79
N PHE A 158 -3.14 12.58 -1.54
CA PHE A 158 -4.29 13.21 -0.89
C PHE A 158 -3.92 14.46 -0.06
N GLU A 159 -2.64 14.74 0.15
CA GLU A 159 -2.18 15.91 0.91
C GLU A 159 -2.77 17.25 0.42
N PRO A 160 -2.92 17.52 -0.90
CA PRO A 160 -3.57 18.73 -1.38
C PRO A 160 -5.06 18.84 -1.00
N LEU A 161 -5.73 17.72 -0.73
CA LEU A 161 -7.13 17.69 -0.32
C LEU A 161 -7.32 17.92 1.18
N GLU A 162 -6.28 17.84 2.02
CA GLU A 162 -6.34 18.04 3.48
C GLU A 162 -6.78 19.46 3.87
N GLU A 163 -6.73 20.43 2.96
CA GLU A 163 -7.28 21.76 3.16
C GLU A 163 -8.81 21.83 3.06
N HIS A 164 -9.38 20.88 2.33
CA HIS A 164 -10.79 20.86 1.95
C HIS A 164 -11.58 19.75 2.62
N PHE A 165 -10.90 18.67 3.00
CA PHE A 165 -11.47 17.47 3.60
C PHE A 165 -10.70 17.04 4.85
N VAL A 166 -11.38 16.27 5.70
CA VAL A 166 -10.73 15.33 6.60
C VAL A 166 -10.55 14.02 5.81
N VAL A 167 -9.33 13.77 5.35
CA VAL A 167 -8.99 12.57 4.59
C VAL A 167 -8.72 11.43 5.55
N VAL A 168 -9.44 10.34 5.40
CA VAL A 168 -9.25 9.10 6.15
C VAL A 168 -8.77 8.04 5.19
N SER A 169 -7.59 7.49 5.42
CA SER A 169 -7.08 6.35 4.65
C SER A 169 -7.08 5.10 5.51
N TRP A 170 -7.53 4.01 4.95
CA TRP A 170 -7.71 2.74 5.63
C TRP A 170 -6.68 1.71 5.15
N ASP A 171 -6.02 1.03 6.09
CA ASP A 171 -5.34 -0.22 5.82
C ASP A 171 -6.36 -1.35 5.99
N GLU A 172 -6.78 -1.93 4.89
CA GLU A 172 -7.70 -3.07 4.85
C GLU A 172 -7.20 -4.25 5.69
N PRO A 173 -8.09 -5.14 6.17
CA PRO A 173 -7.64 -6.38 6.79
C PRO A 173 -6.77 -7.19 5.81
N GLY A 174 -5.69 -7.77 6.34
CA GLY A 174 -4.72 -8.51 5.54
C GLY A 174 -3.63 -7.65 4.89
N THR A 175 -3.53 -6.34 5.20
CA THR A 175 -2.44 -5.50 4.65
C THR A 175 -1.77 -4.62 5.70
N GLY A 176 -0.51 -4.23 5.44
CA GLY A 176 0.23 -3.21 6.17
C GLY A 176 0.18 -3.38 7.68
N LYS A 177 -0.37 -2.38 8.39
CA LYS A 177 -0.56 -2.44 9.84
C LYS A 177 -1.74 -3.32 10.26
N SER A 178 -2.71 -3.54 9.37
CA SER A 178 -3.87 -4.41 9.60
C SER A 178 -3.67 -5.84 9.09
N TYR A 179 -2.42 -6.22 8.73
CA TYR A 179 -2.12 -7.52 8.14
C TYR A 179 -2.59 -8.70 9.02
N ASP A 180 -2.32 -8.63 10.33
CA ASP A 180 -2.67 -9.69 11.29
C ASP A 180 -4.06 -9.49 11.92
N SER A 181 -4.90 -8.59 11.40
CA SER A 181 -6.22 -8.28 11.99
C SER A 181 -7.20 -9.44 11.91
N VAL A 182 -7.09 -10.23 10.83
CA VAL A 182 -7.87 -11.47 10.62
C VAL A 182 -7.01 -12.50 9.87
N PRO A 183 -7.34 -13.78 9.93
CA PRO A 183 -6.71 -14.80 9.07
C PRO A 183 -6.96 -14.49 7.58
N ILE A 184 -5.93 -14.53 6.74
CA ILE A 184 -6.06 -14.31 5.28
C ILE A 184 -7.14 -15.22 4.65
N SER A 185 -7.24 -16.46 5.10
CA SER A 185 -8.25 -17.42 4.62
C SER A 185 -9.70 -17.04 4.96
N SER A 186 -9.92 -16.02 5.79
CA SER A 186 -11.26 -15.49 6.12
C SER A 186 -11.63 -14.24 5.32
N LEU A 187 -10.76 -13.77 4.43
CA LEU A 187 -11.02 -12.60 3.61
C LEU A 187 -12.01 -12.95 2.50
N THR A 188 -13.07 -12.19 2.42
CA THR A 188 -14.07 -12.22 1.36
C THR A 188 -14.48 -10.80 0.97
N PRO A 189 -15.03 -10.58 -0.24
CA PRO A 189 -15.58 -9.27 -0.62
C PRO A 189 -16.56 -8.71 0.41
N GLU A 190 -17.46 -9.54 0.95
CA GLU A 190 -18.44 -9.14 1.96
C GLU A 190 -17.75 -8.64 3.24
N ARG A 191 -16.65 -9.29 3.67
CA ARG A 191 -15.90 -8.84 4.85
C ARG A 191 -15.37 -7.43 4.66
N PHE A 192 -14.85 -7.09 3.49
CA PHE A 192 -14.38 -5.72 3.22
C PHE A 192 -15.51 -4.72 3.18
N ILE A 193 -16.68 -5.09 2.63
CA ILE A 193 -17.89 -4.25 2.63
C ILE A 193 -18.34 -3.99 4.07
N ASP A 194 -18.47 -5.04 4.88
CA ASP A 194 -18.90 -4.93 6.28
C ASP A 194 -17.95 -4.03 7.10
N ASP A 195 -16.64 -4.20 6.93
CA ASP A 195 -15.64 -3.42 7.65
C ASP A 195 -15.62 -1.95 7.18
N ALA A 196 -15.74 -1.68 5.89
CA ALA A 196 -15.83 -0.32 5.36
C ALA A 196 -17.13 0.38 5.77
N HIS A 197 -18.25 -0.36 5.85
CA HIS A 197 -19.51 0.14 6.41
C HIS A 197 -19.35 0.50 7.89
N ALA A 198 -18.80 -0.39 8.70
CA ALA A 198 -18.53 -0.12 10.12
C ALA A 198 -17.60 1.08 10.31
N LEU A 199 -16.56 1.21 9.47
CA LEU A 199 -15.67 2.38 9.46
C LEU A 199 -16.43 3.66 9.12
N THR A 200 -17.30 3.62 8.12
CA THR A 200 -18.15 4.77 7.75
C THR A 200 -19.03 5.22 8.92
N LEU A 201 -19.66 4.30 9.62
CA LEU A 201 -20.49 4.61 10.79
C LEU A 201 -19.65 5.21 11.93
N TYR A 202 -18.48 4.63 12.22
CA TYR A 202 -17.53 5.14 13.20
C TYR A 202 -17.10 6.59 12.89
N LEU A 203 -16.78 6.89 11.64
CA LEU A 203 -16.35 8.23 11.23
C LEU A 203 -17.47 9.25 11.34
N ARG A 204 -18.69 8.88 10.93
CA ARG A 204 -19.89 9.73 11.06
C ARG A 204 -20.15 10.09 12.52
N GLU A 205 -20.11 9.13 13.42
CA GLU A 205 -20.29 9.35 14.86
C GLU A 205 -19.18 10.25 15.45
N ARG A 206 -17.92 9.91 15.16
CA ARG A 206 -16.77 10.64 15.67
C ARG A 206 -16.73 12.11 15.29
N PHE A 207 -17.04 12.41 14.03
CA PHE A 207 -17.00 13.78 13.49
C PHE A 207 -18.36 14.47 13.46
N GLN A 208 -19.42 13.83 13.97
CA GLN A 208 -20.80 14.33 13.96
C GLN A 208 -21.22 14.76 12.56
N GLN A 209 -20.92 13.93 11.55
CA GLN A 209 -21.27 14.18 10.16
C GLN A 209 -22.37 13.23 9.70
N GLU A 210 -23.33 13.75 8.93
CA GLU A 210 -24.46 12.98 8.42
C GLU A 210 -24.03 11.98 7.36
N LYS A 211 -23.14 12.38 6.45
CA LYS A 211 -22.62 11.57 5.34
C LYS A 211 -21.13 11.78 5.17
N VAL A 212 -20.49 10.89 4.40
CA VAL A 212 -19.09 11.01 4.00
C VAL A 212 -18.96 10.93 2.46
N TYR A 213 -17.83 11.35 1.92
CA TYR A 213 -17.43 11.03 0.56
C TYR A 213 -16.62 9.74 0.57
N VAL A 214 -16.82 8.87 -0.43
CA VAL A 214 -16.04 7.63 -0.57
C VAL A 214 -15.28 7.61 -1.88
N TYR A 215 -13.98 7.34 -1.78
CA TYR A 215 -13.05 7.20 -2.90
C TYR A 215 -12.53 5.77 -2.97
N GLY A 216 -12.58 5.20 -4.16
CA GLY A 216 -12.00 3.88 -4.46
C GLY A 216 -11.20 3.90 -5.76
N VAL A 217 -10.08 3.17 -5.78
CA VAL A 217 -9.25 3.02 -6.98
C VAL A 217 -8.98 1.55 -7.26
N SER A 218 -9.06 1.13 -8.55
CA SER A 218 -8.81 -0.26 -8.92
C SER A 218 -9.71 -1.23 -8.13
N TRP A 219 -9.17 -2.21 -7.40
CA TRP A 219 -9.92 -3.09 -6.52
C TRP A 219 -10.90 -2.35 -5.61
N THR A 220 -10.45 -1.28 -4.93
CA THR A 220 -11.33 -0.55 -4.00
C THR A 220 -12.41 0.28 -4.70
N SER A 221 -12.34 0.46 -6.03
CA SER A 221 -13.46 1.00 -6.80
C SER A 221 -14.64 0.02 -6.84
N ILE A 222 -14.37 -1.29 -6.78
CA ILE A 222 -15.42 -2.30 -6.64
C ILE A 222 -16.11 -2.15 -5.28
N LEU A 223 -15.32 -2.05 -4.19
CA LEU A 223 -15.86 -1.82 -2.85
C LEU A 223 -16.70 -0.53 -2.77
N GLY A 224 -16.21 0.54 -3.40
CA GLY A 224 -16.91 1.82 -3.45
C GLY A 224 -18.29 1.71 -4.10
N VAL A 225 -18.41 1.00 -5.23
CA VAL A 225 -19.71 0.76 -5.89
C VAL A 225 -20.63 -0.05 -4.98
N TRP A 226 -20.18 -1.16 -4.40
CA TRP A 226 -20.99 -1.98 -3.52
C TRP A 226 -21.47 -1.20 -2.27
N LEU A 227 -20.59 -0.41 -1.64
CA LEU A 227 -20.94 0.40 -0.47
C LEU A 227 -22.04 1.42 -0.78
N VAL A 228 -21.95 2.14 -1.90
CA VAL A 228 -22.96 3.15 -2.24
C VAL A 228 -24.24 2.54 -2.80
N GLN A 229 -24.18 1.32 -3.33
CA GLN A 229 -25.35 0.56 -3.74
C GLN A 229 -26.14 0.04 -2.52
N GLU A 230 -25.42 -0.44 -1.50
CA GLU A 230 -26.04 -1.05 -0.31
C GLU A 230 -26.46 0.00 0.73
N TYR A 231 -25.66 1.10 0.90
CA TYR A 231 -25.85 2.12 1.94
C TYR A 231 -25.83 3.56 1.37
N PRO A 232 -26.65 3.89 0.36
CA PRO A 232 -26.58 5.21 -0.31
C PRO A 232 -26.83 6.40 0.62
N GLU A 233 -27.59 6.19 1.71
CA GLU A 233 -27.87 7.24 2.69
C GLU A 233 -26.65 7.68 3.51
N LEU A 234 -25.54 6.92 3.48
CA LEU A 234 -24.31 7.24 4.21
C LEU A 234 -23.34 8.11 3.41
N TYR A 235 -23.58 8.29 2.11
CA TYR A 235 -22.58 8.91 1.23
C TYR A 235 -23.13 10.18 0.54
N TYR A 236 -22.28 11.21 0.45
CA TYR A 236 -22.53 12.39 -0.38
C TYR A 236 -22.32 12.12 -1.85
N ALA A 237 -21.26 11.39 -2.17
CA ALA A 237 -20.91 10.97 -3.53
C ALA A 237 -19.94 9.79 -3.50
N TYR A 238 -19.93 9.03 -4.59
CA TYR A 238 -18.92 8.05 -4.91
C TYR A 238 -17.91 8.63 -5.91
N ILE A 239 -16.64 8.41 -5.65
CA ILE A 239 -15.51 8.81 -6.50
C ILE A 239 -14.72 7.55 -6.87
N GLY A 240 -14.82 7.12 -8.12
CA GLY A 240 -14.06 5.99 -8.67
C GLY A 240 -12.87 6.47 -9.50
N ASN A 241 -11.75 5.77 -9.40
CA ASN A 241 -10.57 6.01 -10.25
C ASN A 241 -10.02 4.66 -10.73
N GLY A 242 -9.69 4.54 -12.02
CA GLY A 242 -9.34 3.24 -12.58
C GLY A 242 -10.44 2.21 -12.26
N GLN A 243 -11.68 2.55 -12.61
CA GLN A 243 -12.89 1.82 -12.21
C GLN A 243 -12.90 0.41 -12.80
N MET A 244 -12.91 -0.60 -11.95
CA MET A 244 -13.17 -1.98 -12.37
C MET A 244 -14.65 -2.19 -12.60
N VAL A 245 -15.00 -2.80 -13.73
CA VAL A 245 -16.41 -2.98 -14.17
C VAL A 245 -16.78 -4.45 -14.30
N ASN A 246 -15.94 -5.23 -14.93
CA ASN A 246 -16.08 -6.68 -15.10
C ASN A 246 -14.69 -7.29 -15.05
N THR A 247 -14.38 -8.02 -13.99
CA THR A 247 -13.01 -8.51 -13.71
C THR A 247 -12.55 -9.51 -14.76
N THR A 248 -13.36 -10.51 -15.07
CA THR A 248 -13.00 -11.54 -16.07
C THR A 248 -12.84 -10.94 -17.46
N GLN A 249 -13.77 -10.10 -17.92
CA GLN A 249 -13.67 -9.46 -19.23
C GLN A 249 -12.44 -8.53 -19.30
N ASN A 250 -12.19 -7.76 -18.24
CA ASN A 250 -11.04 -6.87 -18.12
C ASN A 250 -9.71 -7.64 -18.26
N ASP A 251 -9.58 -8.73 -17.52
CA ASP A 251 -8.35 -9.53 -17.50
C ASP A 251 -8.09 -10.22 -18.86
N VAL A 252 -9.14 -10.75 -19.49
CA VAL A 252 -9.02 -11.36 -20.83
C VAL A 252 -8.60 -10.33 -21.87
N MET A 253 -9.22 -9.14 -21.87
CA MET A 253 -8.84 -8.05 -22.79
C MET A 253 -7.39 -7.60 -22.55
N GLY A 254 -6.98 -7.46 -21.30
CA GLY A 254 -5.60 -7.12 -20.95
C GLY A 254 -4.59 -8.18 -21.40
N TYR A 255 -4.93 -9.46 -21.25
CA TYR A 255 -4.10 -10.55 -21.73
C TYR A 255 -3.93 -10.52 -23.27
N GLU A 256 -5.00 -10.29 -24.02
CA GLU A 256 -4.96 -10.18 -25.47
C GLU A 256 -4.11 -8.99 -25.93
N LEU A 257 -4.29 -7.81 -25.30
CA LEU A 257 -3.47 -6.63 -25.56
C LEU A 257 -1.99 -6.87 -25.24
N ALA A 258 -1.68 -7.55 -24.13
CA ALA A 258 -0.31 -7.88 -23.76
C ALA A 258 0.36 -8.82 -24.78
N LEU A 259 -0.36 -9.81 -25.30
CA LEU A 259 0.15 -10.69 -26.37
C LEU A 259 0.45 -9.88 -27.66
N GLU A 260 -0.48 -9.03 -28.10
CA GLU A 260 -0.31 -8.20 -29.29
C GLU A 260 0.89 -7.25 -29.15
N TYR A 261 1.03 -6.60 -27.98
CA TYR A 261 2.13 -5.71 -27.67
C TYR A 261 3.49 -6.41 -27.74
N LEU A 262 3.61 -7.60 -27.12
CA LEU A 262 4.86 -8.36 -27.11
C LEU A 262 5.21 -8.92 -28.51
N GLU A 263 4.21 -9.33 -29.30
CA GLU A 263 4.41 -9.72 -30.71
C GLU A 263 4.94 -8.53 -31.53
N GLY A 264 4.34 -7.35 -31.37
CA GLY A 264 4.77 -6.13 -32.05
C GLY A 264 6.19 -5.69 -31.70
N LYS A 265 6.63 -5.95 -30.45
CA LYS A 265 8.01 -5.71 -29.98
C LYS A 265 9.02 -6.79 -30.38
N GLY A 266 8.56 -7.97 -30.79
CA GLY A 266 9.41 -9.13 -31.01
C GLY A 266 9.98 -9.73 -29.73
N ASP A 267 9.34 -9.50 -28.57
CA ASP A 267 9.75 -10.06 -27.27
C ASP A 267 9.23 -11.49 -27.12
N THR A 268 9.95 -12.41 -27.75
CA THR A 268 9.53 -13.82 -27.83
C THR A 268 9.57 -14.54 -26.49
N GLU A 269 10.43 -14.12 -25.55
CA GLU A 269 10.57 -14.77 -24.25
C GLU A 269 9.33 -14.50 -23.37
N ARG A 270 8.95 -13.24 -23.20
CA ARG A 270 7.76 -12.90 -22.40
C ARG A 270 6.46 -13.35 -23.12
N LEU A 271 6.40 -13.25 -24.43
CA LEU A 271 5.27 -13.75 -25.23
C LEU A 271 5.03 -15.25 -24.99
N GLU A 272 6.10 -16.06 -25.03
CA GLU A 272 5.98 -17.49 -24.76
C GLU A 272 5.56 -17.77 -23.32
N THR A 273 6.07 -16.99 -22.37
CA THR A 273 5.66 -17.07 -20.95
C THR A 273 4.17 -16.82 -20.78
N LEU A 274 3.61 -15.75 -21.38
CA LEU A 274 2.17 -15.47 -21.30
C LEU A 274 1.34 -16.56 -21.99
N ARG A 275 1.79 -17.07 -23.14
CA ARG A 275 1.12 -18.18 -23.82
C ARG A 275 1.10 -19.48 -23.00
N GLN A 276 2.17 -19.76 -22.27
CA GLN A 276 2.23 -20.92 -21.35
C GLN A 276 1.33 -20.74 -20.13
N ASN A 277 1.21 -19.51 -19.60
CA ASN A 277 0.26 -19.20 -18.53
C ASN A 277 -1.20 -19.38 -19.00
N GLY A 278 -1.47 -19.15 -20.29
CA GLY A 278 -2.82 -19.13 -20.87
C GLY A 278 -3.62 -17.88 -20.51
N PRO A 279 -4.87 -17.78 -20.96
CA PRO A 279 -5.73 -16.64 -20.61
C PRO A 279 -6.24 -16.73 -19.17
N PRO A 280 -6.47 -15.57 -18.49
CA PRO A 280 -7.15 -15.53 -17.20
C PRO A 280 -8.65 -15.96 -17.33
N PRO A 281 -9.36 -16.26 -16.21
CA PRO A 281 -8.90 -16.10 -14.82
C PRO A 281 -7.95 -17.22 -14.39
N TYR A 282 -6.92 -16.83 -13.61
CA TYR A 282 -6.01 -17.80 -12.99
C TYR A 282 -6.55 -18.19 -11.63
N LEU A 283 -6.56 -19.48 -11.31
CA LEU A 283 -7.12 -20.04 -10.09
C LEU A 283 -6.12 -20.94 -9.37
N GLY A 284 -6.31 -21.11 -8.07
CA GLY A 284 -5.52 -22.01 -7.24
C GLY A 284 -4.24 -21.38 -6.68
N GLU A 285 -3.38 -22.20 -6.09
CA GLU A 285 -2.14 -21.77 -5.45
C GLU A 285 -1.16 -21.18 -6.46
N GLY A 286 -0.57 -20.04 -6.15
CA GLY A 286 0.43 -19.37 -7.00
C GLY A 286 -0.15 -18.58 -8.17
N LEU A 287 -1.47 -18.32 -8.18
CA LEU A 287 -2.13 -17.53 -9.22
C LEU A 287 -1.55 -16.11 -9.40
N ILE A 288 -0.91 -15.57 -8.36
CA ILE A 288 -0.29 -14.25 -8.42
C ILE A 288 0.80 -14.17 -9.50
N LYS A 289 1.55 -15.26 -9.74
CA LYS A 289 2.66 -15.22 -10.69
C LYS A 289 2.20 -14.94 -12.12
N PRO A 290 1.26 -15.68 -12.74
CA PRO A 290 0.76 -15.37 -14.07
C PRO A 290 0.08 -13.99 -14.14
N TYR A 291 -0.59 -13.52 -13.06
CA TYR A 291 -1.09 -12.15 -13.01
C TYR A 291 0.04 -11.11 -13.03
N VAL A 292 1.12 -11.30 -12.26
CA VAL A 292 2.27 -10.40 -12.27
C VAL A 292 2.97 -10.38 -13.62
N ASP A 293 3.13 -11.54 -14.28
CA ASP A 293 3.70 -11.61 -15.62
C ASP A 293 2.88 -10.75 -16.60
N HIS A 294 1.56 -10.83 -16.53
CA HIS A 294 0.62 -10.06 -17.33
C HIS A 294 0.64 -8.56 -16.98
N PHE A 295 0.46 -8.19 -15.71
CA PHE A 295 0.43 -6.79 -15.26
C PHE A 295 1.72 -6.04 -15.52
N ASN A 296 2.88 -6.70 -15.50
CA ASN A 296 4.15 -6.07 -15.87
C ASN A 296 4.16 -5.62 -17.34
N VAL A 297 3.50 -6.35 -18.23
CA VAL A 297 3.38 -5.94 -19.64
C VAL A 297 2.42 -4.78 -19.79
N LEU A 298 1.27 -4.81 -19.11
CA LEU A 298 0.31 -3.70 -19.13
C LEU A 298 0.92 -2.41 -18.55
N ASN A 299 1.67 -2.52 -17.45
CA ASN A 299 2.38 -1.36 -16.87
C ASN A 299 3.42 -0.79 -17.86
N GLU A 300 4.14 -1.66 -18.58
CA GLU A 300 5.08 -1.21 -19.62
C GLU A 300 4.35 -0.49 -20.77
N MET A 301 3.17 -0.95 -21.18
CA MET A 301 2.35 -0.26 -22.19
C MET A 301 1.94 1.14 -21.75
N MET A 302 1.68 1.34 -20.47
CA MET A 302 1.34 2.64 -19.88
C MET A 302 2.56 3.50 -19.50
N ASP A 303 3.78 3.08 -19.84
CA ASP A 303 5.05 3.73 -19.43
C ASP A 303 5.18 3.91 -17.91
N THR A 304 4.68 2.95 -17.16
CA THR A 304 4.75 2.93 -15.70
C THR A 304 5.77 1.90 -15.18
N LEU A 305 6.14 2.01 -13.90
CA LEU A 305 7.06 1.05 -13.28
C LEU A 305 6.44 -0.36 -13.27
N PRO A 306 7.27 -1.41 -13.50
CA PRO A 306 6.82 -2.78 -13.36
C PRO A 306 6.13 -3.00 -12.00
N TYR A 307 5.09 -3.81 -11.97
CA TYR A 307 4.35 -4.14 -10.74
C TYR A 307 5.28 -4.67 -9.65
N THR A 308 6.24 -5.52 -10.01
CA THR A 308 7.27 -6.05 -9.11
C THR A 308 8.18 -4.99 -8.47
N VAL A 309 8.22 -3.78 -9.03
CA VAL A 309 9.02 -2.64 -8.52
C VAL A 309 8.16 -1.65 -7.77
N SER A 310 7.01 -1.28 -8.33
CA SER A 310 6.12 -0.25 -7.74
C SER A 310 5.52 -0.71 -6.41
N VAL A 311 5.10 -1.96 -6.31
CA VAL A 311 4.46 -2.53 -5.13
C VAL A 311 5.32 -2.44 -3.85
N PRO A 312 6.60 -2.81 -3.82
CA PRO A 312 7.40 -2.66 -2.60
C PRO A 312 7.91 -1.23 -2.37
N ILE A 313 8.09 -0.40 -3.40
CA ILE A 313 8.70 0.94 -3.25
C ILE A 313 7.75 1.92 -2.56
N VAL A 314 6.48 1.95 -2.97
CA VAL A 314 5.52 2.94 -2.48
C VAL A 314 5.31 2.86 -0.96
N PRO A 315 5.01 1.69 -0.36
CA PRO A 315 4.89 1.57 1.09
C PRO A 315 6.22 1.75 1.82
N PHE A 316 7.35 1.49 1.13
CA PHE A 316 8.67 1.63 1.74
C PHE A 316 8.97 3.07 2.18
N LEU A 317 8.44 4.07 1.48
CA LEU A 317 8.62 5.48 1.81
C LEU A 317 7.56 6.03 2.79
N ALA A 318 6.50 5.27 3.10
CA ALA A 318 5.46 5.72 4.03
C ALA A 318 5.96 5.68 5.49
N PRO A 319 6.04 6.83 6.19
CA PRO A 319 6.52 6.90 7.56
C PRO A 319 5.53 6.32 8.59
N GLU A 320 4.29 6.12 8.19
CA GLU A 320 3.23 5.45 8.94
C GLU A 320 3.54 3.96 9.18
N TYR A 321 4.37 3.37 8.33
CA TYR A 321 4.77 1.97 8.44
C TYR A 321 6.14 1.81 9.12
N GLY A 322 6.19 0.94 10.13
CA GLY A 322 7.44 0.34 10.58
C GLY A 322 7.94 -0.73 9.59
N TYR A 323 9.10 -1.28 9.82
CA TYR A 323 9.70 -2.28 8.90
C TYR A 323 8.88 -3.56 8.76
N VAL A 324 8.23 -4.00 9.84
CA VAL A 324 7.35 -5.18 9.77
C VAL A 324 6.12 -4.87 8.93
N ASP A 325 5.52 -3.67 9.10
CA ASP A 325 4.35 -3.25 8.33
C ASP A 325 4.65 -3.16 6.84
N LYS A 326 5.87 -2.69 6.46
CA LYS A 326 6.31 -2.64 5.05
C LYS A 326 6.41 -4.02 4.41
N ILE A 327 6.91 -4.99 5.18
CA ILE A 327 6.95 -6.40 4.75
C ILE A 327 5.52 -6.94 4.65
N ASN A 328 4.70 -6.67 5.65
CA ASN A 328 3.32 -7.10 5.71
C ASN A 328 2.46 -6.49 4.59
N HIS A 329 2.75 -5.25 4.17
CA HIS A 329 2.09 -4.65 3.01
C HIS A 329 2.37 -5.46 1.72
N THR A 330 3.63 -5.82 1.48
CA THR A 330 3.99 -6.60 0.28
C THR A 330 3.44 -8.03 0.35
N ARG A 331 3.50 -8.65 1.54
CA ARG A 331 2.91 -9.99 1.76
C ARG A 331 1.39 -9.96 1.60
N GLY A 332 0.76 -8.96 2.22
CA GLY A 332 -0.69 -8.79 2.19
C GLY A 332 -1.23 -8.64 0.77
N LEU A 333 -0.56 -7.83 -0.05
CA LEU A 333 -0.97 -7.68 -1.44
C LEU A 333 -0.91 -9.01 -2.22
N VAL A 334 0.07 -9.88 -1.96
CA VAL A 334 0.15 -11.20 -2.59
C VAL A 334 -0.91 -12.14 -2.01
N GLU A 335 -0.91 -12.32 -0.69
CA GLU A 335 -1.74 -13.31 0.00
C GLU A 335 -3.24 -12.95 -0.04
N SER A 336 -3.58 -11.66 0.13
CA SER A 336 -4.97 -11.21 0.03
C SER A 336 -5.47 -11.22 -1.41
N PHE A 337 -4.61 -10.90 -2.38
CA PHE A 337 -4.96 -11.03 -3.80
C PHE A 337 -5.29 -12.50 -4.14
N GLU A 338 -4.44 -13.45 -3.74
CA GLU A 338 -4.68 -14.88 -3.97
C GLU A 338 -5.97 -15.38 -3.29
N ALA A 339 -6.31 -14.83 -2.12
CA ALA A 339 -7.51 -15.23 -1.40
C ALA A 339 -8.80 -14.63 -1.97
N VAL A 340 -8.77 -13.36 -2.41
CA VAL A 340 -9.98 -12.58 -2.71
C VAL A 340 -10.25 -12.44 -4.20
N TYR A 341 -9.20 -12.23 -5.02
CA TYR A 341 -9.38 -11.94 -6.44
C TYR A 341 -10.17 -13.03 -7.20
N PRO A 342 -9.96 -14.34 -6.96
CA PRO A 342 -10.77 -15.39 -7.56
C PRO A 342 -12.27 -15.30 -7.25
N GLN A 343 -12.64 -14.69 -6.13
CA GLN A 343 -14.04 -14.54 -5.74
C GLN A 343 -14.76 -13.44 -6.55
N LEU A 344 -14.03 -12.72 -7.41
CA LEU A 344 -14.55 -11.65 -8.26
C LEU A 344 -14.82 -12.10 -9.70
N GLU A 345 -14.69 -13.39 -10.01
CA GLU A 345 -14.80 -13.88 -11.40
C GLU A 345 -16.17 -13.57 -12.04
N ASP A 346 -17.23 -13.53 -11.24
CA ASP A 346 -18.60 -13.25 -11.68
C ASP A 346 -18.97 -11.75 -11.57
N LEU A 347 -18.03 -10.87 -11.26
CA LEU A 347 -18.29 -9.42 -11.17
C LEU A 347 -18.60 -8.84 -12.55
N ASP A 348 -19.79 -8.23 -12.68
CA ASP A 348 -20.18 -7.43 -13.84
C ASP A 348 -21.16 -6.32 -13.46
N PHE A 349 -20.64 -5.10 -13.25
CA PHE A 349 -21.47 -3.94 -12.90
C PHE A 349 -22.41 -3.48 -14.02
N LYS A 350 -22.17 -3.90 -15.25
CA LYS A 350 -23.11 -3.65 -16.36
C LYS A 350 -24.46 -4.37 -16.15
N THR A 351 -24.50 -5.33 -15.27
CA THR A 351 -25.72 -6.08 -14.91
C THR A 351 -26.06 -6.00 -13.43
N GLN A 352 -25.06 -5.84 -12.56
CA GLN A 352 -25.23 -5.93 -11.10
C GLN A 352 -25.40 -4.56 -10.41
N ALA A 353 -24.96 -3.46 -11.04
CA ALA A 353 -24.99 -2.12 -10.45
C ALA A 353 -25.31 -1.02 -11.48
N THR A 354 -26.42 -1.20 -12.21
CA THR A 354 -26.86 -0.23 -13.23
C THR A 354 -27.47 1.03 -12.69
N THR A 355 -27.83 1.05 -11.39
CA THR A 355 -28.43 2.22 -10.72
C THR A 355 -27.69 2.44 -9.39
N LEU A 356 -27.24 3.67 -9.14
CA LEU A 356 -26.66 4.12 -7.88
C LEU A 356 -27.39 5.38 -7.41
N ASP A 357 -27.86 5.41 -6.17
CA ASP A 357 -28.67 6.50 -5.61
C ASP A 357 -27.84 7.66 -5.02
N VAL A 358 -26.58 7.77 -5.44
CA VAL A 358 -25.65 8.85 -5.06
C VAL A 358 -25.01 9.48 -6.30
N PRO A 359 -24.55 10.74 -6.23
CA PRO A 359 -23.72 11.32 -7.27
C PRO A 359 -22.45 10.50 -7.52
N VAL A 360 -22.10 10.27 -8.79
CA VAL A 360 -20.98 9.43 -9.21
C VAL A 360 -19.98 10.25 -10.04
N TYR A 361 -18.72 10.19 -9.66
CA TYR A 361 -17.59 10.79 -10.38
C TYR A 361 -16.58 9.71 -10.69
N ILE A 362 -16.34 9.41 -11.98
CA ILE A 362 -15.37 8.40 -12.40
C ILE A 362 -14.22 9.07 -13.13
N PHE A 363 -13.01 8.91 -12.60
CA PHE A 363 -11.77 9.32 -13.24
C PHE A 363 -11.21 8.16 -14.03
N VAL A 364 -10.89 8.40 -15.30
CA VAL A 364 -10.42 7.37 -16.26
C VAL A 364 -9.15 7.86 -16.94
N GLY A 365 -8.07 7.09 -16.83
CA GLY A 365 -6.87 7.31 -17.64
C GLY A 365 -7.13 6.95 -19.11
N ARG A 366 -6.68 7.81 -20.05
CA ARG A 366 -6.83 7.52 -21.50
C ARG A 366 -6.06 6.28 -21.92
N ASP A 367 -4.94 6.04 -21.26
CA ASP A 367 -4.05 4.92 -21.57
C ASP A 367 -4.23 3.77 -20.56
N ASP A 368 -5.31 3.80 -19.75
CA ASP A 368 -5.55 2.76 -18.74
C ASP A 368 -5.94 1.43 -19.40
N VAL A 369 -5.03 0.47 -19.31
CA VAL A 369 -5.22 -0.92 -19.76
C VAL A 369 -5.21 -1.92 -18.59
N ASN A 370 -5.11 -1.45 -17.34
CA ASN A 370 -5.30 -2.28 -16.14
C ASN A 370 -6.78 -2.31 -15.72
N ALA A 371 -7.47 -1.16 -15.81
CA ALA A 371 -8.93 -1.10 -15.76
C ALA A 371 -9.40 -0.54 -17.09
N MET A 372 -9.76 -1.42 -18.02
CA MET A 372 -10.05 -1.07 -19.41
C MET A 372 -10.98 0.12 -19.53
N SER A 373 -10.46 1.24 -20.03
CA SER A 373 -11.22 2.48 -20.20
C SER A 373 -12.49 2.29 -21.03
N SER A 374 -12.46 1.39 -22.02
CA SER A 374 -13.63 1.03 -22.83
C SER A 374 -14.75 0.37 -22.01
N LEU A 375 -14.42 -0.50 -21.05
CA LEU A 375 -15.43 -1.09 -20.16
C LEU A 375 -16.04 -0.04 -19.22
N VAL A 376 -15.24 0.94 -18.80
CA VAL A 376 -15.72 2.06 -17.99
C VAL A 376 -16.69 2.94 -18.77
N GLU A 377 -16.39 3.24 -20.05
CA GLU A 377 -17.29 3.98 -20.93
C GLU A 377 -18.61 3.23 -21.14
N GLU A 378 -18.57 1.93 -21.47
CA GLU A 378 -19.75 1.10 -21.60
C GLU A 378 -20.62 1.12 -20.34
N TYR A 379 -19.99 0.97 -19.17
CA TYR A 379 -20.70 1.02 -17.87
C TYR A 379 -21.28 2.41 -17.62
N PHE A 380 -20.50 3.45 -17.86
CA PHE A 380 -20.96 4.83 -17.64
C PHE A 380 -22.16 5.21 -18.50
N GLU A 381 -22.27 4.69 -19.73
CA GLU A 381 -23.41 4.94 -20.60
C GLU A 381 -24.72 4.41 -19.99
N ILE A 382 -24.71 3.21 -19.44
CA ILE A 382 -25.90 2.53 -18.90
C ILE A 382 -26.16 2.85 -17.43
N LEU A 383 -25.18 3.35 -16.68
CA LEU A 383 -25.31 3.70 -15.28
C LEU A 383 -26.35 4.82 -15.10
N GLU A 384 -27.32 4.61 -14.23
CA GLU A 384 -28.25 5.64 -13.76
C GLU A 384 -27.80 6.15 -12.38
N ALA A 385 -27.66 7.47 -12.23
CA ALA A 385 -27.34 8.13 -10.96
C ALA A 385 -27.91 9.55 -10.93
N PRO A 386 -28.14 10.16 -9.74
CA PRO A 386 -28.66 11.53 -9.62
C PRO A 386 -27.83 12.55 -10.40
N HIS A 387 -26.50 12.38 -10.33
CA HIS A 387 -25.52 13.08 -11.14
C HIS A 387 -24.39 12.11 -11.47
N LYS A 388 -23.92 12.08 -12.71
CA LYS A 388 -22.74 11.26 -13.08
C LYS A 388 -21.80 12.05 -13.98
N HIS A 389 -20.50 11.93 -13.69
CA HIS A 389 -19.44 12.60 -14.44
C HIS A 389 -18.33 11.60 -14.76
N LEU A 390 -17.96 11.53 -16.04
CA LEU A 390 -16.77 10.81 -16.51
C LEU A 390 -15.67 11.82 -16.81
N ILE A 391 -14.58 11.74 -16.05
CA ILE A 391 -13.46 12.68 -16.09
C ILE A 391 -12.24 11.96 -16.68
N TRP A 392 -11.84 12.38 -17.89
CA TRP A 392 -10.67 11.83 -18.54
C TRP A 392 -9.39 12.48 -18.04
N LEU A 393 -8.43 11.63 -17.65
CA LEU A 393 -7.09 12.01 -17.25
C LEU A 393 -6.10 11.63 -18.37
N GLU A 394 -5.07 12.46 -18.56
CA GLU A 394 -3.99 12.14 -19.51
C GLU A 394 -2.98 11.24 -18.78
N GLY A 395 -3.06 9.93 -18.99
CA GLY A 395 -2.20 8.92 -18.35
C GLY A 395 -2.84 7.55 -18.25
N GLY A 396 -2.18 6.65 -17.52
CA GLY A 396 -2.59 5.27 -17.32
C GLY A 396 -3.43 5.05 -16.07
N HIS A 397 -3.18 3.93 -15.39
CA HIS A 397 -3.95 3.46 -14.25
C HIS A 397 -3.65 4.23 -12.96
N GLY A 398 -4.62 4.93 -12.41
CA GLY A 398 -4.50 5.67 -11.16
C GLY A 398 -4.03 7.12 -11.32
N LEU A 399 -3.72 7.77 -10.20
CA LEU A 399 -3.23 9.15 -10.15
C LEU A 399 -1.71 9.19 -10.12
N ASP A 400 -1.15 10.14 -10.85
CA ASP A 400 0.26 10.47 -10.84
C ASP A 400 0.50 11.99 -10.70
N GLY A 401 1.76 12.43 -10.75
CA GLY A 401 2.09 13.86 -10.62
C GLY A 401 1.50 14.73 -11.72
N SER A 402 1.19 14.20 -12.90
CA SER A 402 0.63 14.94 -14.04
C SER A 402 -0.89 15.10 -13.92
N THR A 403 -1.58 14.10 -13.41
CA THR A 403 -3.04 14.03 -13.29
C THR A 403 -3.57 14.60 -11.97
N LEU A 404 -2.72 14.68 -10.95
CA LEU A 404 -3.09 15.10 -9.59
C LEU A 404 -3.75 16.48 -9.53
N SER A 405 -3.26 17.46 -10.29
CA SER A 405 -3.83 18.82 -10.26
C SER A 405 -5.25 18.86 -10.80
N GLN A 406 -5.55 18.11 -11.86
CA GLN A 406 -6.89 17.99 -12.43
C GLN A 406 -7.82 17.25 -11.46
N PHE A 407 -7.33 16.19 -10.84
CA PHE A 407 -8.09 15.45 -9.82
C PHE A 407 -8.48 16.37 -8.65
N VAL A 408 -7.53 17.11 -8.08
CA VAL A 408 -7.78 18.04 -6.98
C VAL A 408 -8.77 19.15 -7.40
N ASP A 409 -8.63 19.71 -8.60
CA ASP A 409 -9.56 20.72 -9.11
C ASP A 409 -11.00 20.21 -9.17
N VAL A 410 -11.23 19.02 -9.71
CA VAL A 410 -12.56 18.40 -9.77
C VAL A 410 -13.07 18.09 -8.36
N MET A 411 -12.23 17.53 -7.47
CA MET A 411 -12.63 17.24 -6.09
C MET A 411 -13.10 18.48 -5.34
N VAL A 412 -12.41 19.60 -5.50
CA VAL A 412 -12.71 20.85 -4.79
C VAL A 412 -13.86 21.62 -5.44
N ASN A 413 -13.87 21.72 -6.77
CA ASN A 413 -14.78 22.61 -7.49
C ASN A 413 -16.05 21.95 -8.00
N GLN A 414 -16.14 20.60 -7.92
CA GLN A 414 -17.35 19.87 -8.32
C GLN A 414 -17.83 18.93 -7.22
N VAL A 415 -16.99 17.98 -6.77
CA VAL A 415 -17.39 16.93 -5.80
C VAL A 415 -17.79 17.57 -4.45
N LEU A 416 -16.95 18.44 -3.91
CA LEU A 416 -17.17 19.08 -2.60
C LEU A 416 -18.50 19.87 -2.57
N LEU A 417 -18.93 20.42 -3.70
CA LEU A 417 -20.18 21.21 -3.76
C LEU A 417 -21.43 20.39 -3.49
N VAL A 418 -21.39 19.07 -3.65
CA VAL A 418 -22.52 18.17 -3.35
C VAL A 418 -22.96 18.32 -1.88
N SER A 419 -22.02 18.33 -0.93
CA SER A 419 -22.35 18.51 0.50
C SER A 419 -22.77 19.92 0.84
N GLN A 420 -22.38 20.92 0.04
CA GLN A 420 -22.79 22.31 0.24
C GLN A 420 -24.21 22.56 -0.25
N ALA A 421 -24.64 21.89 -1.30
CA ALA A 421 -26.00 21.95 -1.84
C ALA A 421 -27.02 21.19 -0.97
N ALA A 422 -26.58 20.24 -0.15
CA ALA A 422 -27.42 19.45 0.75
C ALA A 422 -27.72 20.15 2.09
N LYS A 423 -27.08 21.28 2.37
CA LYS A 423 -27.36 22.16 3.55
C LYS A 423 -28.30 23.27 3.21
#